data_ca6b5529942d67e5aef200aea136ee8b
#
_entry.id   ca6b5529942d67e5aef200aea136ee8b
#
_cell.length_a   1.000
_cell.length_b   1.000
_cell.length_c   1.000
_cell.angle_alpha   90.00
_cell.angle_beta   90.00
_cell.angle_gamma   90.00
#
_symmetry.space_group_name_H-M   'P 1'
#
loop_
_entity.id
_entity.type
_entity.pdbx_description
1 polymer ?
#
loop_
_entity_poly.entity_id
_entity_poly.type
_entity_poly.pdbx_seq_one_letter_code
_entity_poly.pdbx_strand_id
1 'polypeptide(L)'
;MSKVEGLAEIVLWVADMESALEFYRGQFGLELMSPPELPNKFLMVAKLGGIPEMIVLVPHPHPDSYFPSHREKEKRVLHHLAFRVDRRAYDQLEAQFIEAAIEVRHGVHPVLKGVRTFYVDDPDGNEIEVIGPA
;
A
#
# COMPACT_ATOMS: atom_id res chain seq x y z
N MET A 1 22.86 -15.71 7.20
CA MET A 1 22.46 -14.32 7.46
C MET A 1 22.23 -13.60 6.14
N SER A 2 21.12 -12.88 6.05
CA SER A 2 20.78 -12.14 4.84
C SER A 2 21.76 -10.97 4.63
N LYS A 3 22.14 -10.75 3.35
CA LYS A 3 22.88 -9.55 2.95
C LYS A 3 21.94 -8.38 2.68
N VAL A 4 20.64 -8.64 2.67
CA VAL A 4 19.61 -7.62 2.40
C VAL A 4 19.17 -7.00 3.73
N GLU A 5 19.14 -5.68 3.80
CA GLU A 5 18.78 -4.95 5.00
C GLU A 5 17.28 -4.59 5.04
N GLY A 6 16.61 -4.61 3.91
CA GLY A 6 15.18 -4.28 3.81
C GLY A 6 14.77 -4.13 2.37
N LEU A 7 13.54 -3.66 2.15
CA LEU A 7 13.06 -3.30 0.84
C LEU A 7 13.41 -1.83 0.57
N ALA A 8 13.96 -1.53 -0.61
CA ALA A 8 14.18 -0.14 -1.01
C ALA A 8 12.91 0.45 -1.61
N GLU A 9 12.32 -0.25 -2.57
CA GLU A 9 11.08 0.25 -3.17
C GLU A 9 10.26 -0.87 -3.80
N ILE A 10 8.95 -0.63 -3.86
CA ILE A 10 7.99 -1.38 -4.68
C ILE A 10 7.38 -0.38 -5.64
N VAL A 11 7.33 -0.73 -6.91
CA VAL A 11 6.87 0.15 -7.98
C VAL A 11 5.55 -0.38 -8.53
N LEU A 12 4.53 0.48 -8.55
CA LEU A 12 3.18 0.11 -8.96
C LEU A 12 2.75 0.96 -10.17
N TRP A 13 2.11 0.32 -11.12
CA TRP A 13 1.38 1.02 -12.17
C TRP A 13 0.12 1.65 -11.57
N VAL A 14 -0.21 2.86 -12.00
CA VAL A 14 -1.48 3.50 -11.62
C VAL A 14 -2.20 4.01 -12.87
N ALA A 15 -3.50 3.85 -12.88
CA ALA A 15 -4.34 4.37 -13.95
C ALA A 15 -4.59 5.86 -13.77
N ASP A 16 -4.87 6.29 -12.53
CA ASP A 16 -5.13 7.68 -12.16
C ASP A 16 -4.25 8.07 -10.96
N MET A 17 -3.28 8.93 -11.22
CA MET A 17 -2.33 9.33 -10.19
C MET A 17 -3.00 10.07 -9.02
N GLU A 18 -4.01 10.89 -9.28
CA GLU A 18 -4.70 11.63 -8.24
C GLU A 18 -5.38 10.68 -7.24
N SER A 19 -6.09 9.67 -7.75
CA SER A 19 -6.75 8.67 -6.91
C SER A 19 -5.73 7.84 -6.13
N ALA A 20 -4.62 7.47 -6.75
CA ALA A 20 -3.56 6.71 -6.11
C ALA A 20 -2.90 7.51 -4.99
N LEU A 21 -2.63 8.80 -5.22
CA LEU A 21 -2.08 9.69 -4.19
C LEU A 21 -3.04 9.89 -3.03
N GLU A 22 -4.34 10.04 -3.32
CA GLU A 22 -5.35 10.13 -2.26
C GLU A 22 -5.33 8.88 -1.37
N PHE A 23 -5.13 7.71 -1.96
CA PHE A 23 -5.05 6.47 -1.19
C PHE A 23 -3.77 6.39 -0.36
N TYR A 24 -2.60 6.48 -1.01
CA TYR A 24 -1.33 6.25 -0.32
C TYR A 24 -0.88 7.43 0.53
N ARG A 25 -1.05 8.64 0.05
CA ARG A 25 -0.70 9.86 0.78
C ARG A 25 -1.83 10.32 1.68
N GLY A 26 -3.06 10.32 1.18
CA GLY A 26 -4.22 10.82 1.92
C GLY A 26 -4.63 9.86 3.02
N GLN A 27 -4.85 8.59 2.72
CA GLN A 27 -5.31 7.60 3.70
C GLN A 27 -4.17 7.08 4.57
N PHE A 28 -3.08 6.61 3.98
CA PHE A 28 -1.95 6.07 4.74
C PHE A 28 -1.01 7.14 5.28
N GLY A 29 -1.05 8.35 4.76
CA GLY A 29 -0.20 9.44 5.23
C GLY A 29 1.26 9.33 4.80
N LEU A 30 1.56 8.60 3.73
CA LEU A 30 2.93 8.48 3.25
C LEU A 30 3.43 9.83 2.72
N GLU A 31 4.69 10.16 3.03
CA GLU A 31 5.29 11.42 2.61
C GLU A 31 5.70 11.38 1.14
N LEU A 32 5.24 12.36 0.37
CA LEU A 32 5.66 12.53 -1.02
C LEU A 32 7.06 13.13 -1.06
N MET A 33 8.01 12.41 -1.67
CA MET A 33 9.41 12.79 -1.71
C MET A 33 9.83 13.43 -3.03
N SER A 34 9.15 13.08 -4.12
CA SER A 34 9.51 13.56 -5.44
C SER A 34 9.01 14.97 -5.69
N PRO A 35 9.74 15.79 -6.51
CA PRO A 35 9.26 17.10 -6.87
C PRO A 35 8.02 17.04 -7.78
N PRO A 36 7.19 18.11 -7.79
CA PRO A 36 5.92 18.09 -8.52
C PRO A 36 6.03 17.81 -10.02
N GLU A 37 7.14 18.19 -10.64
CA GLU A 37 7.34 18.04 -12.09
C GLU A 37 7.65 16.61 -12.52
N LEU A 38 8.01 15.72 -11.59
CA LEU A 38 8.24 14.32 -11.95
C LEU A 38 6.90 13.59 -12.09
N PRO A 39 6.70 12.89 -13.23
CA PRO A 39 5.45 12.13 -13.42
C PRO A 39 5.35 10.94 -12.46
N ASN A 40 6.46 10.27 -12.15
CA ASN A 40 6.49 9.20 -11.16
C ASN A 40 6.49 9.80 -9.76
N LYS A 41 5.69 9.24 -8.85
CA LYS A 41 5.57 9.76 -7.50
C LYS A 41 6.22 8.79 -6.51
N PHE A 42 7.20 9.29 -5.76
CA PHE A 42 7.97 8.53 -4.78
C PHE A 42 7.42 8.86 -3.39
N LEU A 43 6.94 7.85 -2.69
CA LEU A 43 6.34 8.00 -1.36
C LEU A 43 7.16 7.23 -0.35
N MET A 44 7.56 7.90 0.74
CA MET A 44 8.33 7.26 1.80
C MET A 44 7.41 6.45 2.71
N VAL A 45 7.74 5.16 2.88
CA VAL A 45 7.06 4.26 3.81
C VAL A 45 7.73 4.31 5.17
N ALA A 46 9.06 4.12 5.18
CA ALA A 46 9.85 4.15 6.41
C ALA A 46 11.26 4.61 6.12
N LYS A 47 11.88 5.26 7.09
CA LYS A 47 13.28 5.66 7.02
C LYS A 47 13.97 5.31 8.32
N LEU A 48 14.76 4.25 8.28
CA LEU A 48 15.52 3.75 9.42
C LEU A 48 17.01 4.13 9.32
N GLY A 49 17.28 5.28 8.65
CA GLY A 49 18.62 5.72 8.31
C GLY A 49 19.00 5.27 6.89
N GLY A 50 19.86 5.99 6.20
CA GLY A 50 20.28 5.65 4.84
C GLY A 50 19.15 5.71 3.82
N ILE A 51 19.04 4.67 3.00
CA ILE A 51 18.05 4.60 1.93
C ILE A 51 16.67 4.30 2.52
N PRO A 52 15.66 5.14 2.26
CA PRO A 52 14.32 4.88 2.77
C PRO A 52 13.63 3.72 2.03
N GLU A 53 12.63 3.14 2.67
CA GLU A 53 11.70 2.23 2.00
C GLU A 53 10.61 3.06 1.32
N MET A 54 10.30 2.77 0.07
CA MET A 54 9.39 3.60 -0.73
C MET A 54 8.37 2.77 -1.50
N ILE A 55 7.22 3.40 -1.73
CA ILE A 55 6.28 3.00 -2.78
C ILE A 55 6.44 4.02 -3.90
N VAL A 56 6.62 3.53 -5.12
CA VAL A 56 6.73 4.38 -6.30
C VAL A 56 5.51 4.16 -7.19
N LEU A 57 4.83 5.23 -7.53
CA LEU A 57 3.65 5.20 -8.39
C LEU A 57 4.04 5.69 -9.78
N VAL A 58 3.80 4.86 -10.78
CA VAL A 58 4.17 5.15 -12.18
C VAL A 58 2.89 5.21 -13.02
N PRO A 59 2.65 6.34 -13.72
CA PRO A 59 1.49 6.43 -14.60
C PRO A 59 1.56 5.36 -15.69
N HIS A 60 0.51 4.56 -15.81
CA HIS A 60 0.46 3.57 -16.86
C HIS A 60 0.33 4.28 -18.22
N PRO A 61 1.11 3.87 -19.26
CA PRO A 61 1.04 4.52 -20.58
C PRO A 61 -0.32 4.33 -21.27
N HIS A 62 -1.10 3.36 -20.80
CA HIS A 62 -2.44 3.09 -21.31
C HIS A 62 -3.41 3.08 -20.13
N PRO A 63 -3.84 4.28 -19.63
CA PRO A 63 -4.65 4.37 -18.40
C PRO A 63 -6.03 3.71 -18.50
N ASP A 64 -6.50 3.44 -19.71
CA ASP A 64 -7.75 2.70 -19.93
C ASP A 64 -7.54 1.18 -19.91
N SER A 65 -6.32 0.72 -19.65
CA SER A 65 -6.03 -0.71 -19.55
C SER A 65 -6.78 -1.32 -18.37
N TYR A 66 -7.12 -2.59 -18.53
CA TYR A 66 -7.80 -3.34 -17.51
C TYR A 66 -6.85 -3.67 -16.35
N PHE A 67 -7.26 -3.31 -15.14
CA PHE A 67 -6.56 -3.64 -13.91
C PHE A 67 -7.40 -4.66 -13.14
N PRO A 68 -6.96 -5.92 -13.01
CA PRO A 68 -7.74 -6.92 -12.28
C PRO A 68 -7.94 -6.52 -10.81
N SER A 69 -9.16 -6.67 -10.31
CA SER A 69 -9.49 -6.43 -8.90
C SER A 69 -8.89 -7.54 -8.02
N HIS A 70 -8.98 -7.37 -6.68
CA HIS A 70 -8.55 -8.41 -5.75
C HIS A 70 -9.34 -9.72 -5.94
N ARG A 71 -10.56 -9.65 -6.46
CA ARG A 71 -11.39 -10.82 -6.76
C ARG A 71 -10.93 -11.58 -7.99
N GLU A 72 -10.07 -10.94 -8.80
CA GLU A 72 -9.46 -11.53 -9.97
C GLU A 72 -7.95 -11.72 -9.74
N LYS A 73 -7.58 -11.97 -8.51
CA LYS A 73 -6.19 -11.99 -8.04
C LYS A 73 -5.30 -12.93 -8.85
N GLU A 74 -5.83 -14.05 -9.32
CA GLU A 74 -5.08 -15.00 -10.13
C GLU A 74 -4.61 -14.41 -11.47
N LYS A 75 -5.17 -13.27 -11.88
CA LYS A 75 -4.75 -12.54 -13.08
C LYS A 75 -3.63 -11.55 -12.80
N ARG A 76 -3.23 -11.41 -11.51
CA ARG A 76 -2.20 -10.48 -11.08
C ARG A 76 -0.90 -11.21 -10.79
N VAL A 77 0.22 -10.51 -10.98
CA VAL A 77 1.53 -11.00 -10.55
C VAL A 77 1.73 -10.74 -9.07
N LEU A 78 1.36 -9.55 -8.61
CA LEU A 78 1.44 -9.21 -7.18
C LEU A 78 0.21 -9.77 -6.45
N HIS A 79 0.44 -10.63 -5.46
CA HIS A 79 -0.64 -11.16 -4.63
C HIS A 79 -1.18 -10.06 -3.70
N HIS A 80 -0.32 -9.47 -2.91
CA HIS A 80 -0.63 -8.29 -2.08
C HIS A 80 0.68 -7.73 -1.52
N LEU A 81 0.60 -6.58 -0.89
CA LEU A 81 1.68 -6.04 -0.06
C LEU A 81 1.12 -5.68 1.30
N ALA A 82 1.98 -5.63 2.32
CA ALA A 82 1.55 -5.37 3.67
C ALA A 82 2.35 -4.23 4.30
N PHE A 83 1.64 -3.38 5.04
CA PHE A 83 2.25 -2.38 5.91
C PHE A 83 2.17 -2.84 7.36
N ARG A 84 3.25 -2.64 8.10
CA ARG A 84 3.28 -2.83 9.55
C ARG A 84 2.93 -1.50 10.22
N VAL A 85 2.00 -1.54 11.16
CA VAL A 85 1.57 -0.35 11.90
C VAL A 85 1.54 -0.67 13.41
N ASP A 86 1.54 0.37 14.25
CA ASP A 86 1.32 0.18 15.67
C ASP A 86 -0.19 -0.01 15.96
N ARG A 87 -0.51 -0.32 17.22
CA ARG A 87 -1.89 -0.61 17.61
C ARG A 87 -2.82 0.56 17.37
N ARG A 88 -2.38 1.77 17.68
CA ARG A 88 -3.18 2.98 17.51
C ARG A 88 -3.45 3.26 16.03
N ALA A 89 -2.41 3.17 15.20
CA ALA A 89 -2.54 3.40 13.77
C ALA A 89 -3.46 2.34 13.13
N TYR A 90 -3.40 1.10 13.58
CA TYR A 90 -4.30 0.06 13.09
C TYR A 90 -5.77 0.47 13.30
N ASP A 91 -6.13 0.86 14.53
CA ASP A 91 -7.50 1.26 14.86
C ASP A 91 -7.93 2.50 14.07
N GLN A 92 -7.05 3.48 13.95
CA GLN A 92 -7.32 4.71 13.21
C GLN A 92 -7.54 4.44 11.72
N LEU A 93 -6.69 3.63 11.10
CA LEU A 93 -6.80 3.30 9.69
C LEU A 93 -8.07 2.50 9.40
N GLU A 94 -8.37 1.51 10.25
CA GLU A 94 -9.59 0.71 10.07
C GLU A 94 -10.83 1.60 10.08
N ALA A 95 -10.95 2.46 11.07
CA ALA A 95 -12.08 3.39 11.19
C ALA A 95 -12.14 4.35 10.01
N GLN A 96 -11.00 4.86 9.58
CA GLN A 96 -10.86 5.82 8.49
C GLN A 96 -11.30 5.21 7.15
N PHE A 97 -10.90 3.98 6.86
CA PHE A 97 -11.31 3.29 5.65
C PHE A 97 -12.81 3.01 5.64
N ILE A 98 -13.36 2.57 6.77
CA ILE A 98 -14.81 2.33 6.90
C ILE A 98 -15.58 3.63 6.65
N GLU A 99 -15.14 4.74 7.24
CA GLU A 99 -15.75 6.05 7.03
C GLU A 99 -15.69 6.51 5.58
N ALA A 100 -14.59 6.18 4.89
CA ALA A 100 -14.42 6.51 3.48
C ALA A 100 -15.16 5.55 2.53
N ALA A 101 -15.96 4.64 3.07
CA ALA A 101 -16.69 3.61 2.32
C ALA A 101 -15.77 2.69 1.51
N ILE A 102 -14.57 2.47 2.00
CA ILE A 102 -13.63 1.49 1.44
C ILE A 102 -13.86 0.17 2.18
N GLU A 103 -14.06 -0.90 1.43
CA GLU A 103 -14.30 -2.22 2.02
C GLU A 103 -13.10 -2.68 2.82
N VAL A 104 -13.32 -3.03 4.09
CA VAL A 104 -12.29 -3.60 4.99
C VAL A 104 -12.60 -5.08 5.18
N ARG A 105 -11.62 -5.92 4.90
CA ARG A 105 -11.74 -7.37 5.06
C ARG A 105 -10.74 -7.83 6.11
N HIS A 106 -11.19 -8.56 7.11
CA HIS A 106 -10.32 -9.07 8.17
C HIS A 106 -9.78 -10.45 7.83
N GLY A 107 -8.60 -10.77 8.35
CA GLY A 107 -7.98 -12.07 8.16
C GLY A 107 -7.23 -12.51 9.39
N VAL A 108 -6.64 -13.71 9.28
CA VAL A 108 -5.77 -14.27 10.32
C VAL A 108 -4.43 -14.56 9.68
N HIS A 109 -3.35 -14.01 10.25
CA HIS A 109 -2.02 -14.24 9.71
C HIS A 109 -1.63 -15.70 9.96
N PRO A 110 -1.17 -16.43 8.92
CA PRO A 110 -0.91 -17.87 9.05
C PRO A 110 0.30 -18.22 9.90
N VAL A 111 1.22 -17.27 10.11
CA VAL A 111 2.49 -17.54 10.80
C VAL A 111 2.66 -16.68 12.06
N LEU A 112 2.42 -15.38 11.93
CA LEU A 112 2.64 -14.45 13.05
C LEU A 112 1.54 -14.59 14.10
N LYS A 113 1.95 -14.66 15.37
CA LYS A 113 1.04 -14.70 16.51
C LYS A 113 1.01 -13.31 17.18
N GLY A 114 -0.10 -13.03 17.87
CA GLY A 114 -0.24 -11.75 18.56
C GLY A 114 -0.44 -10.57 17.64
N VAL A 115 -0.84 -10.81 16.40
CA VAL A 115 -1.15 -9.77 15.44
C VAL A 115 -2.60 -9.89 14.96
N ARG A 116 -3.09 -8.81 14.39
CA ARG A 116 -4.37 -8.75 13.68
C ARG A 116 -4.12 -8.12 12.32
N THR A 117 -4.92 -8.47 11.34
CA THR A 117 -4.78 -7.96 9.99
C THR A 117 -6.11 -7.55 9.40
N PHE A 118 -6.06 -6.55 8.52
CA PHE A 118 -7.15 -6.30 7.60
C PHE A 118 -6.60 -5.98 6.21
N TYR A 119 -7.47 -6.07 5.22
CA TYR A 119 -7.13 -5.86 3.81
C TYR A 119 -8.05 -4.80 3.22
N VAL A 120 -7.48 -3.93 2.40
CA VAL A 120 -8.21 -2.96 1.58
C VAL A 120 -7.64 -3.00 0.17
N ASP A 121 -8.41 -2.55 -0.81
CA ASP A 121 -7.91 -2.42 -2.17
C ASP A 121 -7.52 -0.98 -2.44
N ASP A 122 -6.39 -0.79 -3.13
CA ASP A 122 -6.07 0.51 -3.68
C ASP A 122 -6.94 0.79 -4.93
N PRO A 123 -6.90 2.01 -5.49
CA PRO A 123 -7.74 2.34 -6.65
C PRO A 123 -7.51 1.47 -7.89
N ASP A 124 -6.34 0.86 -8.01
CA ASP A 124 -5.99 -0.01 -9.15
C ASP A 124 -6.25 -1.48 -8.86
N GLY A 125 -6.86 -1.80 -7.71
CA GLY A 125 -7.20 -3.16 -7.32
C GLY A 125 -6.06 -3.93 -6.68
N ASN A 126 -4.94 -3.29 -6.33
CA ASN A 126 -3.91 -3.94 -5.52
C ASN A 126 -4.43 -4.14 -4.12
N GLU A 127 -4.26 -5.35 -3.59
CA GLU A 127 -4.65 -5.64 -2.22
C GLU A 127 -3.55 -5.20 -1.26
N ILE A 128 -3.94 -4.39 -0.28
CA ILE A 128 -3.04 -3.86 0.74
C ILE A 128 -3.45 -4.43 2.08
N GLU A 129 -2.53 -5.13 2.71
CA GLU A 129 -2.74 -5.66 4.06
C GLU A 129 -2.16 -4.71 5.09
N VAL A 130 -2.87 -4.51 6.20
CA VAL A 130 -2.37 -3.77 7.36
C VAL A 130 -2.20 -4.76 8.49
N ILE A 131 -0.98 -4.86 9.03
CA ILE A 131 -0.64 -5.78 10.12
C ILE A 131 -0.26 -4.95 11.34
N GLY A 132 -0.94 -5.20 12.45
CA GLY A 132 -0.66 -4.54 13.71
C GLY A 132 -0.78 -5.48 14.89
N PRO A 133 -0.33 -5.05 16.09
CA PRO A 133 -0.50 -5.86 17.31
C PRO A 133 -1.97 -6.10 17.63
N ALA A 134 -2.25 -7.30 18.09
CA ALA A 134 -3.59 -7.67 18.55
C ALA A 134 -3.95 -6.96 19.88
#